data_a60287aa782a88b5d3d062ee8bcf8e37
#
_entry.id   a60287aa782a88b5d3d062ee8bcf8e37
#
_cell.length_a   1.000
_cell.length_b   1.000
_cell.length_c   1.000
_cell.angle_alpha   90.00
_cell.angle_beta   90.00
_cell.angle_gamma   90.00
#
_symmetry.space_group_name_H-M   'P 1'
#
loop_
_entity.id
_entity.type
_entity.pdbx_description
1 polymer ?
#
loop_
_entity_poly.entity_id
_entity_poly.type
_entity_poly.pdbx_seq_one_letter_code
_entity_poly.pdbx_strand_id
1 'polypeptide(L)'
;DPFYPDRAAGRILDMVDVVSLVEKAAETIAEEDAAHMMKRMSQGSFDMNDMLKQIGQLKKMGGLGGVMSMLPGIGKLQKQMAANNFNDKAISKQEAIIYSMTKKERVNVALLNASRRKRIAFGSGTAVSEVNRLVKQQQDMARMMKKMGKMGGLGGLKLSLIHI
;
A
#
# COMPACT_ATOMS: atom_id res chain seq x y z
N ASP A 1 24.31 -3.57 20.53
CA ASP A 1 24.53 -2.96 19.22
C ASP A 1 25.82 -3.50 18.62
N PRO A 2 25.82 -3.96 17.35
CA PRO A 2 27.03 -4.42 16.70
C PRO A 2 28.04 -3.26 16.53
N PHE A 3 29.30 -3.54 16.82
CA PHE A 3 30.37 -2.57 16.69
C PHE A 3 30.88 -2.52 15.24
N TYR A 4 30.81 -1.35 14.64
CA TYR A 4 31.31 -1.07 13.30
C TYR A 4 32.55 -0.19 13.37
N PRO A 5 33.77 -0.75 13.15
CA PRO A 5 35.02 -0.02 13.29
C PRO A 5 35.11 1.23 12.43
N ASP A 6 34.63 1.16 11.19
CA ASP A 6 34.65 2.27 10.24
C ASP A 6 33.79 3.44 10.68
N ARG A 7 32.64 3.15 11.31
CA ARG A 7 31.76 4.17 11.88
C ARG A 7 32.33 4.79 13.14
N ALA A 8 33.03 4.01 13.97
CA ALA A 8 33.74 4.49 15.14
C ALA A 8 34.89 5.41 14.75
N ALA A 9 35.67 5.05 13.74
CA ALA A 9 36.72 5.88 13.19
C ALA A 9 36.20 7.20 12.61
N GLY A 10 35.08 7.18 11.90
CA GLY A 10 34.42 8.38 11.38
C GLY A 10 33.98 9.35 12.49
N ARG A 11 33.49 8.84 13.62
CA ARG A 11 33.12 9.67 14.79
C ARG A 11 34.32 10.33 15.46
N ILE A 12 35.44 9.61 15.54
CA ILE A 12 36.69 10.12 16.14
C ILE A 12 37.29 11.23 15.26
N LEU A 13 37.09 11.14 13.94
CA LEU A 13 37.56 12.13 12.96
C LEU A 13 36.58 13.27 12.70
N ASP A 14 35.56 13.46 13.55
CA ASP A 14 34.50 14.50 13.39
C ASP A 14 33.71 14.37 12.06
N MET A 15 33.77 13.22 11.41
CA MET A 15 32.91 12.92 10.27
C MET A 15 31.54 12.50 10.76
N VAL A 16 30.50 13.24 10.37
CA VAL A 16 29.11 12.92 10.71
C VAL A 16 28.75 11.54 10.15
N ASP A 17 28.25 10.65 11.00
CA ASP A 17 27.76 9.33 10.58
C ASP A 17 26.41 9.47 9.82
N VAL A 18 26.53 9.88 8.57
CA VAL A 18 25.39 10.12 7.68
C VAL A 18 24.56 8.86 7.49
N VAL A 19 25.21 7.68 7.50
CA VAL A 19 24.52 6.41 7.29
C VAL A 19 23.60 6.08 8.46
N SER A 20 24.05 6.25 9.70
CA SER A 20 23.21 6.06 10.89
C SER A 20 22.06 7.08 10.97
N LEU A 21 22.28 8.31 10.52
CA LEU A 21 21.23 9.32 10.45
C LEU A 21 20.17 8.97 9.41
N VAL A 22 20.58 8.48 8.24
CA VAL A 22 19.68 8.05 7.17
C VAL A 22 18.88 6.82 7.59
N GLU A 23 19.53 5.84 8.24
CA GLU A 23 18.84 4.64 8.76
C GLU A 23 17.77 5.02 9.80
N LYS A 24 18.10 5.86 10.79
CA LYS A 24 17.14 6.34 11.81
C LYS A 24 16.01 7.17 11.20
N ALA A 25 16.30 8.02 10.22
CA ALA A 25 15.28 8.78 9.52
C ALA A 25 14.34 7.87 8.73
N ALA A 26 14.86 6.83 8.08
CA ALA A 26 14.06 5.86 7.35
C ALA A 26 13.14 5.03 8.28
N GLU A 27 13.63 4.62 9.45
CA GLU A 27 12.82 3.93 10.47
C GLU A 27 11.71 4.82 11.00
N THR A 28 12.02 6.06 11.37
CA THR A 28 11.04 7.03 11.89
C THR A 28 9.94 7.33 10.88
N ILE A 29 10.33 7.56 9.61
CA ILE A 29 9.36 7.80 8.52
C ILE A 29 8.46 6.58 8.31
N ALA A 30 9.00 5.37 8.40
CA ALA A 30 8.22 4.14 8.26
C ALA A 30 7.23 3.96 9.41
N GLU A 31 7.61 4.28 10.64
CA GLU A 31 6.74 4.22 11.81
C GLU A 31 5.62 5.27 11.76
N GLU A 32 5.96 6.52 11.40
CA GLU A 32 4.96 7.59 11.23
C GLU A 32 3.96 7.28 10.11
N ASP A 33 4.45 6.75 8.98
CA ASP A 33 3.59 6.33 7.87
C ASP A 33 2.66 5.17 8.28
N ALA A 34 3.14 4.20 9.04
CA ALA A 34 2.33 3.10 9.56
C ALA A 34 1.27 3.59 10.55
N ALA A 35 1.63 4.46 11.48
CA ALA A 35 0.69 5.05 12.45
C ALA A 35 -0.37 5.90 11.76
N HIS A 36 0.02 6.72 10.79
CA HIS A 36 -0.89 7.55 10.00
C HIS A 36 -1.85 6.69 9.15
N MET A 37 -1.35 5.62 8.56
CA MET A 37 -2.14 4.66 7.79
C MET A 37 -3.16 3.95 8.69
N MET A 38 -2.74 3.52 9.88
CA MET A 38 -3.61 2.87 10.87
C MET A 38 -4.72 3.80 11.34
N LYS A 39 -4.42 5.07 11.61
CA LYS A 39 -5.39 6.10 11.96
C LYS A 39 -6.41 6.34 10.84
N ARG A 40 -5.98 6.40 9.59
CA ARG A 40 -6.87 6.55 8.43
C ARG A 40 -7.74 5.31 8.21
N MET A 41 -7.19 4.12 8.42
CA MET A 41 -7.95 2.87 8.36
C MET A 41 -9.05 2.82 9.42
N SER A 42 -8.76 3.23 10.66
CA SER A 42 -9.76 3.31 11.74
C SER A 42 -10.87 4.33 11.45
N GLN A 43 -10.56 5.39 10.71
CA GLN A 43 -11.53 6.40 10.26
C GLN A 43 -12.31 5.97 9.00
N GLY A 44 -11.99 4.83 8.41
CA GLY A 44 -12.62 4.30 7.20
C GLY A 44 -12.32 5.12 5.94
N SER A 45 -11.27 5.94 5.95
CA SER A 45 -10.80 6.68 4.78
C SER A 45 -9.69 5.90 4.07
N PHE A 46 -9.97 5.41 2.88
CA PHE A 46 -9.03 4.72 2.01
C PHE A 46 -9.09 5.38 0.63
N ASP A 47 -7.97 5.92 0.16
CA ASP A 47 -7.88 6.60 -1.13
C ASP A 47 -6.90 5.89 -2.09
N MET A 48 -6.73 6.45 -3.29
CA MET A 48 -5.81 5.89 -4.29
C MET A 48 -4.33 5.97 -3.86
N ASN A 49 -3.95 6.92 -3.00
CA ASN A 49 -2.59 6.99 -2.48
C ASN A 49 -2.32 5.84 -1.51
N ASP A 50 -3.30 5.47 -0.68
CA ASP A 50 -3.19 4.31 0.20
C ASP A 50 -3.09 3.01 -0.60
N MET A 51 -3.86 2.90 -1.67
CA MET A 51 -3.76 1.78 -2.62
C MET A 51 -2.38 1.71 -3.28
N LEU A 52 -1.82 2.85 -3.68
CA LEU A 52 -0.48 2.92 -4.26
C LEU A 52 0.60 2.47 -3.26
N LYS A 53 0.49 2.86 -1.99
CA LYS A 53 1.38 2.40 -0.93
C LYS A 53 1.31 0.88 -0.74
N GLN A 54 0.11 0.30 -0.73
CA GLN A 54 -0.07 -1.16 -0.64
C GLN A 54 0.54 -1.88 -1.85
N ILE A 55 0.33 -1.38 -3.06
CA ILE A 55 0.96 -1.91 -4.27
C ILE A 55 2.48 -1.85 -4.17
N GLY A 56 3.04 -0.74 -3.70
CA GLY A 56 4.48 -0.58 -3.49
C GLY A 56 5.06 -1.56 -2.47
N GLN A 57 4.36 -1.79 -1.37
CA GLN A 57 4.74 -2.79 -0.36
C GLN A 57 4.71 -4.20 -0.94
N LEU A 58 3.67 -4.56 -1.68
CA LEU A 58 3.55 -5.85 -2.34
C LEU A 58 4.70 -6.10 -3.32
N LYS A 59 5.09 -5.09 -4.09
CA LYS A 59 6.27 -5.17 -4.98
C LYS A 59 7.58 -5.38 -4.23
N LYS A 60 7.79 -4.68 -3.11
CA LYS A 60 8.98 -4.82 -2.26
C LYS A 60 9.08 -6.23 -1.66
N MET A 61 7.96 -6.88 -1.37
CA MET A 61 7.91 -8.26 -0.87
C MET A 61 8.11 -9.33 -1.98
N GLY A 62 8.48 -8.93 -3.19
CA GLY A 62 8.69 -9.84 -4.33
C GLY A 62 7.43 -10.10 -5.15
N GLY A 63 6.45 -9.19 -5.08
CA GLY A 63 5.16 -9.35 -5.74
C GLY A 63 4.30 -10.45 -5.10
N LEU A 64 3.23 -10.83 -5.78
CA LEU A 64 2.37 -11.93 -5.30
C LEU A 64 3.11 -13.28 -5.26
N GLY A 65 4.06 -13.49 -6.17
CA GLY A 65 4.92 -14.70 -6.18
C GLY A 65 5.78 -14.82 -4.93
N GLY A 66 6.36 -13.72 -4.45
CA GLY A 66 7.17 -13.69 -3.22
C GLY A 66 6.34 -13.99 -1.97
N VAL A 67 5.15 -13.40 -1.86
CA VAL A 67 4.24 -13.66 -0.73
C VAL A 67 3.73 -15.10 -0.73
N MET A 68 3.40 -15.65 -1.91
CA MET A 68 2.94 -17.03 -2.01
C MET A 68 4.04 -18.06 -1.75
N SER A 69 5.31 -17.73 -2.03
CA SER A 69 6.44 -18.64 -1.72
C SER A 69 6.66 -18.82 -0.21
N MET A 70 6.18 -17.87 0.60
CA MET A 70 6.27 -17.94 2.07
C MET A 70 5.17 -18.81 2.71
N LEU A 71 4.14 -19.19 1.97
CA LEU A 71 3.03 -20.00 2.49
C LEU A 71 3.30 -21.50 2.21
N PRO A 72 3.48 -22.33 3.25
CA PRO A 72 3.68 -23.76 3.06
C PRO A 72 2.40 -24.43 2.50
N GLY A 73 2.53 -25.25 1.48
CA GLY A 73 1.44 -26.09 0.95
C GLY A 73 0.77 -25.65 -0.36
N ILE A 74 1.15 -24.52 -0.95
CA ILE A 74 0.50 -23.93 -2.14
C ILE A 74 1.26 -24.24 -3.46
N GLY A 75 2.17 -25.19 -3.47
CA GLY A 75 3.05 -25.47 -4.61
C GLY A 75 2.35 -25.75 -5.97
N LYS A 76 1.14 -26.29 -5.96
CA LYS A 76 0.37 -26.51 -7.20
C LYS A 76 -0.29 -25.25 -7.74
N LEU A 77 -0.81 -24.38 -6.87
CA LEU A 77 -1.38 -23.07 -7.23
C LEU A 77 -0.27 -22.11 -7.69
N GLN A 78 0.90 -22.17 -7.08
CA GLN A 78 2.07 -21.38 -7.45
C GLN A 78 2.53 -21.66 -8.89
N LYS A 79 2.52 -22.93 -9.32
CA LYS A 79 2.86 -23.30 -10.72
C LYS A 79 1.85 -22.81 -11.74
N GLN A 80 0.56 -22.79 -11.39
CA GLN A 80 -0.50 -22.29 -12.27
C GLN A 80 -0.51 -20.76 -12.38
N MET A 81 -0.15 -20.05 -11.31
CA MET A 81 -0.07 -18.58 -11.31
C MET A 81 1.26 -18.06 -11.87
N ALA A 82 2.36 -18.79 -11.69
CA ALA A 82 3.65 -18.45 -12.30
C ALA A 82 3.66 -18.67 -13.81
N ALA A 83 2.88 -19.62 -14.33
CA ALA A 83 2.68 -19.82 -15.77
C ALA A 83 1.94 -18.66 -16.43
N ASN A 84 1.14 -17.92 -15.68
CA ASN A 84 0.55 -16.68 -16.10
C ASN A 84 1.38 -15.53 -15.50
N ASN A 85 2.31 -14.94 -16.22
CA ASN A 85 2.98 -13.66 -15.90
C ASN A 85 1.97 -12.50 -15.65
N PHE A 86 0.79 -12.84 -15.16
CA PHE A 86 -0.41 -12.02 -15.12
C PHE A 86 -0.36 -11.00 -13.98
N ASN A 87 0.41 -11.29 -12.94
CA ASN A 87 0.33 -10.52 -11.70
C ASN A 87 1.20 -9.25 -11.70
N ASP A 88 2.43 -9.33 -12.17
CA ASP A 88 3.33 -8.17 -12.13
C ASP A 88 2.95 -7.12 -13.17
N LYS A 89 2.45 -7.55 -14.33
CA LYS A 89 1.91 -6.64 -15.35
C LYS A 89 0.62 -5.95 -14.88
N ALA A 90 -0.26 -6.68 -14.21
CA ALA A 90 -1.49 -6.11 -13.65
C ALA A 90 -1.19 -5.07 -12.57
N ILE A 91 -0.27 -5.37 -11.67
CA ILE A 91 0.21 -4.46 -10.63
C ILE A 91 0.83 -3.20 -11.24
N SER A 92 1.69 -3.36 -12.24
CA SER A 92 2.32 -2.22 -12.93
C SER A 92 1.32 -1.35 -13.67
N LYS A 93 0.28 -1.94 -14.25
CA LYS A 93 -0.83 -1.19 -14.86
C LYS A 93 -1.63 -0.40 -13.84
N GLN A 94 -1.92 -0.97 -12.69
CA GLN A 94 -2.62 -0.27 -11.61
C GLN A 94 -1.81 0.94 -11.11
N GLU A 95 -0.51 0.79 -10.93
CA GLU A 95 0.37 1.92 -10.61
C GLU A 95 0.33 3.01 -11.69
N ALA A 96 0.47 2.64 -12.95
CA ALA A 96 0.44 3.57 -14.08
C ALA A 96 -0.88 4.36 -14.12
N ILE A 97 -2.01 3.71 -13.85
CA ILE A 97 -3.33 4.36 -13.77
C ILE A 97 -3.33 5.40 -12.64
N ILE A 98 -2.87 5.04 -11.45
CA ILE A 98 -2.85 5.96 -10.30
C ILE A 98 -1.89 7.13 -10.54
N TYR A 99 -0.72 6.87 -11.15
CA TYR A 99 0.23 7.94 -11.50
C TYR A 99 -0.33 8.91 -12.54
N SER A 100 -1.21 8.44 -13.43
CA SER A 100 -1.89 9.28 -14.41
C SER A 100 -3.03 10.13 -13.83
N MET A 101 -3.42 9.89 -12.58
CA MET A 101 -4.38 10.71 -11.84
C MET A 101 -3.73 11.95 -11.24
N THR A 102 -4.44 13.06 -11.19
CA THR A 102 -4.03 14.24 -10.41
C THR A 102 -4.09 13.96 -8.90
N LYS A 103 -3.40 14.77 -8.10
CA LYS A 103 -3.44 14.65 -6.62
C LYS A 103 -4.87 14.70 -6.07
N LYS A 104 -5.72 15.58 -6.61
CA LYS A 104 -7.12 15.71 -6.21
C LYS A 104 -7.94 14.47 -6.56
N GLU A 105 -7.72 13.88 -7.73
CA GLU A 105 -8.40 12.67 -8.18
C GLU A 105 -8.02 11.44 -7.37
N ARG A 106 -6.75 11.35 -6.92
CA ARG A 106 -6.30 10.28 -6.04
C ARG A 106 -6.97 10.30 -4.68
N VAL A 107 -7.21 11.49 -4.14
CA VAL A 107 -7.90 11.66 -2.85
C VAL A 107 -9.40 11.46 -2.98
N ASN A 108 -9.99 11.92 -4.09
CA ASN A 108 -11.44 11.86 -4.31
C ASN A 108 -11.78 11.30 -5.69
N VAL A 109 -12.04 9.99 -5.74
CA VAL A 109 -12.43 9.30 -6.97
C VAL A 109 -13.79 9.69 -7.53
N ALA A 110 -14.63 10.36 -6.75
CA ALA A 110 -15.91 10.90 -7.22
C ALA A 110 -15.74 11.98 -8.30
N LEU A 111 -14.55 12.60 -8.38
CA LEU A 111 -14.21 13.55 -9.43
C LEU A 111 -14.02 12.91 -10.80
N LEU A 112 -13.89 11.57 -10.88
CA LEU A 112 -13.59 10.84 -12.10
C LEU A 112 -14.82 10.67 -12.99
N ASN A 113 -15.12 11.69 -13.79
CA ASN A 113 -16.09 11.60 -14.87
C ASN A 113 -15.54 10.85 -16.10
N ALA A 114 -16.39 10.63 -17.11
CA ALA A 114 -16.02 9.88 -18.31
C ALA A 114 -14.81 10.47 -19.06
N SER A 115 -14.73 11.80 -19.17
CA SER A 115 -13.63 12.49 -19.83
C SER A 115 -12.30 12.28 -19.07
N ARG A 116 -12.32 12.41 -17.76
CA ARG A 116 -11.14 12.19 -16.90
C ARG A 116 -10.66 10.75 -16.96
N ARG A 117 -11.58 9.77 -16.96
CA ARG A 117 -11.24 8.35 -17.09
C ARG A 117 -10.59 8.04 -18.45
N LYS A 118 -11.08 8.63 -19.54
CA LYS A 118 -10.44 8.52 -20.86
C LYS A 118 -9.03 9.10 -20.87
N ARG A 119 -8.83 10.28 -20.28
CA ARG A 119 -7.51 10.91 -20.16
C ARG A 119 -6.53 10.03 -19.36
N ILE A 120 -6.98 9.47 -18.23
CA ILE A 120 -6.18 8.59 -17.37
C ILE A 120 -5.83 7.30 -18.12
N ALA A 121 -6.79 6.69 -18.81
CA ALA A 121 -6.57 5.49 -19.63
C ALA A 121 -5.53 5.74 -20.72
N PHE A 122 -5.64 6.86 -21.43
CA PHE A 122 -4.69 7.25 -22.45
C PHE A 122 -3.28 7.48 -21.85
N GLY A 123 -3.17 8.24 -20.77
CA GLY A 123 -1.90 8.57 -20.12
C GLY A 123 -1.19 7.35 -19.50
N SER A 124 -1.95 6.35 -19.06
CA SER A 124 -1.42 5.11 -18.48
C SER A 124 -1.20 3.99 -19.51
N GLY A 125 -1.61 4.19 -20.77
CA GLY A 125 -1.56 3.13 -21.79
C GLY A 125 -2.50 1.95 -21.49
N THR A 126 -3.62 2.20 -20.79
CA THR A 126 -4.60 1.17 -20.42
C THR A 126 -5.97 1.46 -21.02
N ALA A 127 -6.89 0.51 -20.93
CA ALA A 127 -8.27 0.71 -21.35
C ALA A 127 -9.09 1.41 -20.26
N VAL A 128 -10.16 2.13 -20.67
CA VAL A 128 -11.10 2.76 -19.73
C VAL A 128 -11.73 1.73 -18.78
N SER A 129 -11.96 0.51 -19.26
CA SER A 129 -12.46 -0.60 -18.43
C SER A 129 -11.51 -0.98 -17.29
N GLU A 130 -10.20 -0.90 -17.51
CA GLU A 130 -9.19 -1.14 -16.46
C GLU A 130 -9.19 -0.02 -15.41
N VAL A 131 -9.35 1.24 -15.84
CA VAL A 131 -9.53 2.39 -14.93
C VAL A 131 -10.79 2.21 -14.09
N ASN A 132 -11.91 1.83 -14.70
CA ASN A 132 -13.18 1.59 -14.00
C ASN A 132 -13.06 0.45 -12.97
N ARG A 133 -12.36 -0.62 -13.32
CA ARG A 133 -12.10 -1.75 -12.42
C ARG A 133 -11.31 -1.32 -11.20
N LEU A 134 -10.26 -0.53 -11.39
CA LEU A 134 -9.43 -0.02 -10.30
C LEU A 134 -10.21 0.90 -9.37
N VAL A 135 -11.03 1.81 -9.92
CA VAL A 135 -11.89 2.70 -9.14
C VAL A 135 -12.90 1.90 -8.31
N LYS A 136 -13.52 0.89 -8.90
CA LYS A 136 -14.44 -0.01 -8.18
C LYS A 136 -13.74 -0.76 -7.06
N GLN A 137 -12.57 -1.30 -7.32
CA GLN A 137 -11.75 -2.01 -6.33
C GLN A 137 -11.42 -1.10 -5.13
N GLN A 138 -11.02 0.13 -5.39
CA GLN A 138 -10.76 1.12 -4.33
C GLN A 138 -12.02 1.41 -3.50
N GLN A 139 -13.17 1.61 -4.16
CA GLN A 139 -14.44 1.86 -3.47
C GLN A 139 -14.89 0.67 -2.61
N ASP A 140 -14.72 -0.54 -3.11
CA ASP A 140 -15.07 -1.77 -2.37
C ASP A 140 -14.16 -1.94 -1.15
N MET A 141 -12.85 -1.68 -1.29
CA MET A 141 -11.91 -1.69 -0.16
C MET A 141 -12.24 -0.61 0.87
N ALA A 142 -12.57 0.61 0.45
CA ALA A 142 -12.98 1.68 1.35
C ALA A 142 -14.25 1.32 2.14
N ARG A 143 -15.23 0.70 1.48
CA ARG A 143 -16.44 0.21 2.14
C ARG A 143 -16.16 -0.89 3.15
N MET A 144 -15.28 -1.82 2.80
CA MET A 144 -14.89 -2.93 3.68
C MET A 144 -14.18 -2.40 4.93
N MET A 145 -13.23 -1.47 4.78
CA MET A 145 -12.53 -0.84 5.89
C MET A 145 -13.48 -0.04 6.79
N LYS A 146 -14.44 0.67 6.22
CA LYS A 146 -15.46 1.39 6.99
C LYS A 146 -16.34 0.44 7.80
N LYS A 147 -16.69 -0.72 7.25
CA LYS A 147 -17.42 -1.78 7.99
C LYS A 147 -16.59 -2.35 9.13
N MET A 148 -15.32 -2.66 8.88
CA MET A 148 -14.40 -3.16 9.90
C MET A 148 -14.18 -2.15 11.04
N GLY A 149 -14.03 -0.86 10.73
CA GLY A 149 -13.94 0.21 11.70
C GLY A 149 -15.19 0.32 12.59
N LYS A 150 -16.38 0.16 12.00
CA LYS A 150 -17.64 0.12 12.77
C LYS A 150 -17.78 -1.13 13.63
N MET A 151 -17.33 -2.29 13.15
CA MET A 151 -17.35 -3.54 13.92
C MET A 151 -16.36 -3.52 15.09
N GLY A 152 -15.21 -2.87 14.94
CA GLY A 152 -14.26 -2.62 16.03
C GLY A 152 -14.85 -1.74 17.13
N GLY A 153 -15.66 -0.73 16.78
CA GLY A 153 -16.41 0.09 17.72
C GLY A 153 -17.52 -0.69 18.44
N LEU A 154 -18.20 -1.58 17.73
CA LEU A 154 -19.22 -2.47 18.31
C LEU A 154 -18.64 -3.55 19.23
N GLY A 155 -17.42 -4.04 18.95
CA GLY A 155 -16.70 -4.96 19.82
C GLY A 155 -16.37 -4.34 21.19
N GLY A 156 -16.04 -3.06 21.22
CA GLY A 156 -15.85 -2.29 22.46
C GLY A 156 -17.14 -2.14 23.27
N LEU A 157 -18.27 -1.96 22.61
CA LEU A 157 -19.59 -1.89 23.25
C LEU A 157 -20.04 -3.24 23.82
N LYS A 158 -19.72 -4.37 23.15
CA LYS A 158 -20.03 -5.71 23.68
C LYS A 158 -19.22 -6.06 24.93
N LEU A 159 -17.98 -5.64 25.01
CA LEU A 159 -17.13 -5.81 26.19
C LEU A 159 -17.65 -4.98 27.38
N SER A 160 -18.24 -3.81 27.14
CA SER A 160 -18.86 -2.99 28.17
C SER A 160 -20.15 -3.61 28.72
N LEU A 161 -20.89 -4.37 27.89
CA LEU A 161 -22.12 -5.06 28.30
C LEU A 161 -21.88 -6.35 29.09
N ILE A 162 -20.69 -6.95 28.98
CA ILE A 162 -20.31 -8.17 29.72
C ILE A 162 -19.85 -7.83 31.15
N HIS A 163 -19.62 -6.56 31.46
CA HIS A 163 -19.18 -6.09 32.79
C HIS A 163 -20.32 -5.56 33.69
N ILE A 164 -21.53 -5.79 33.27
CA ILE A 164 -22.72 -5.63 34.13
C ILE A 164 -23.18 -7.04 34.55
#